data_ba381e9a5a21c915dbf68c6285a12a93
#
_entry.id   ba381e9a5a21c915dbf68c6285a12a93
#
_cell.length_a   1.000
_cell.length_b   1.000
_cell.length_c   1.000
_cell.angle_alpha   90.00
_cell.angle_beta   90.00
_cell.angle_gamma   90.00
#
_symmetry.space_group_name_H-M   'P 1'
#
loop_
_entity.id
_entity.type
_entity.pdbx_description
1 polymer ?
#
loop_
_entity_poly.entity_id
_entity_poly.type
_entity_poly.pdbx_seq_one_letter_code
_entity_poly.pdbx_strand_id
1 'polypeptide(L)'
;MSVLELLNQWPFGATDWLVIGLAIALAYIVFGIAGFGTALVAGPILILFMPLSKIVPLLVLLDFVAAFGNLLPSRRDVAKPELLRLLPCMAVGCTLGVIFLLNLKSDVLLLLMGLFISAYAIYSLWVKTRPTQLSAGWAVPMGTVGGMFGALFGSGGFLYAIYLNSRLPKEAARATQSALISCSTVVRLSLFVVAGVYAELPLLVLALCLLPAMALGLWIGRRLTMRLSREAFVRLVTWLVLASGIALIGRYLSA
;
A
#
# COMPACT_ATOMS: atom_id res chain seq x y z
N MET A 1 15.04 -18.45 21.70
CA MET A 1 13.85 -18.92 20.97
C MET A 1 14.27 -19.26 19.56
N SER A 2 13.99 -20.46 19.09
CA SER A 2 14.27 -20.86 17.72
C SER A 2 13.27 -20.20 16.76
N VAL A 3 13.68 -20.03 15.48
CA VAL A 3 12.76 -19.47 14.43
C VAL A 3 11.48 -20.31 14.32
N LEU A 4 11.57 -21.61 14.52
CA LEU A 4 10.43 -22.53 14.54
C LEU A 4 9.46 -22.27 15.70
N GLU A 5 9.94 -21.93 16.90
CA GLU A 5 9.10 -21.58 18.04
C GLU A 5 8.33 -20.25 17.78
N LEU A 6 8.97 -19.29 17.10
CA LEU A 6 8.33 -18.02 16.73
C LEU A 6 7.28 -18.19 15.64
N LEU A 7 7.50 -19.11 14.70
CA LEU A 7 6.53 -19.45 13.65
C LEU A 7 5.33 -20.22 14.23
N ASN A 8 5.54 -21.06 15.25
CA ASN A 8 4.47 -21.80 15.93
C ASN A 8 3.50 -20.90 16.73
N GLN A 9 3.86 -19.62 16.96
CA GLN A 9 2.92 -18.64 17.54
C GLN A 9 1.81 -18.23 16.55
N TRP A 10 2.02 -18.47 15.27
CA TRP A 10 0.99 -18.29 14.25
C TRP A 10 0.34 -19.65 13.98
N PRO A 11 -0.96 -19.81 14.26
CA PRO A 11 -1.67 -21.09 14.05
C PRO A 11 -1.96 -21.34 12.56
N PHE A 12 -0.94 -21.18 11.69
CA PHE A 12 -1.09 -21.34 10.26
C PHE A 12 -0.79 -22.77 9.84
N GLY A 13 -1.77 -23.40 9.18
CA GLY A 13 -1.56 -24.67 8.47
C GLY A 13 -0.76 -24.48 7.17
N ALA A 14 -0.35 -25.59 6.54
CA ALA A 14 0.37 -25.53 5.28
C ALA A 14 -0.43 -24.82 4.16
N THR A 15 -1.74 -24.99 4.14
CA THR A 15 -2.66 -24.28 3.22
C THR A 15 -2.68 -22.78 3.45
N ASP A 16 -2.64 -22.35 4.70
CA ASP A 16 -2.67 -20.91 5.06
C ASP A 16 -1.39 -20.22 4.62
N TRP A 17 -0.24 -20.86 4.81
CA TRP A 17 1.05 -20.37 4.31
C TRP A 17 1.06 -20.20 2.80
N LEU A 18 0.46 -21.13 2.07
CA LEU A 18 0.34 -21.06 0.60
C LEU A 18 -0.56 -19.89 0.19
N VAL A 19 -1.72 -19.73 0.83
CA VAL A 19 -2.67 -18.63 0.54
C VAL A 19 -2.05 -17.28 0.86
N ILE A 20 -1.41 -17.13 2.02
CA ILE A 20 -0.71 -15.91 2.44
C ILE A 20 0.42 -15.58 1.44
N GLY A 21 1.24 -16.57 1.09
CA GLY A 21 2.33 -16.41 0.12
C GLY A 21 1.85 -15.97 -1.25
N LEU A 22 0.77 -16.57 -1.76
CA LEU A 22 0.14 -16.18 -3.02
C LEU A 22 -0.45 -14.77 -2.96
N ALA A 23 -1.13 -14.41 -1.86
CA ALA A 23 -1.68 -13.08 -1.66
C ALA A 23 -0.58 -12.00 -1.67
N ILE A 24 0.55 -12.26 -1.00
CA ILE A 24 1.72 -11.39 -1.02
C ILE A 24 2.32 -11.32 -2.43
N ALA A 25 2.52 -12.44 -3.11
CA ALA A 25 3.06 -12.43 -4.47
C ALA A 25 2.18 -11.61 -5.42
N LEU A 26 0.85 -11.80 -5.39
CA LEU A 26 -0.11 -11.02 -6.18
C LEU A 26 -0.05 -9.52 -5.84
N ALA A 27 -0.01 -9.16 -4.56
CA ALA A 27 0.10 -7.77 -4.11
C ALA A 27 1.38 -7.10 -4.64
N TYR A 28 2.50 -7.83 -4.65
CA TYR A 28 3.77 -7.31 -5.14
C TYR A 28 3.91 -7.34 -6.67
N ILE A 29 3.14 -8.16 -7.38
CA ILE A 29 2.95 -8.02 -8.83
C ILE A 29 2.29 -6.65 -9.12
N VAL A 30 1.22 -6.33 -8.40
CA VAL A 30 0.51 -5.05 -8.53
C VAL A 30 1.43 -3.88 -8.17
N PHE A 31 2.15 -3.99 -7.06
CA PHE A 31 3.13 -2.99 -6.63
C PHE A 31 4.22 -2.77 -7.68
N GLY A 32 4.73 -3.83 -8.30
CA GLY A 32 5.73 -3.76 -9.36
C GLY A 32 5.26 -2.97 -10.59
N ILE A 33 3.95 -3.02 -10.88
CA ILE A 33 3.34 -2.33 -12.03
C ILE A 33 2.90 -0.90 -11.67
N ALA A 34 2.18 -0.75 -10.56
CA ALA A 34 1.56 0.51 -10.15
C ALA A 34 2.43 1.36 -9.20
N GLY A 35 3.34 0.72 -8.45
CA GLY A 35 4.19 1.35 -7.45
C GLY A 35 3.52 1.57 -6.09
N PHE A 36 2.27 1.10 -5.89
CA PHE A 36 1.50 1.19 -4.65
C PHE A 36 0.39 0.13 -4.61
N GLY A 37 -0.33 0.02 -3.48
CA GLY A 37 -1.56 -0.78 -3.39
C GLY A 37 -1.38 -2.19 -2.84
N THR A 38 -0.27 -2.49 -2.18
CA THR A 38 0.01 -3.80 -1.58
C THR A 38 -1.10 -4.24 -0.63
N ALA A 39 -1.53 -3.37 0.28
CA ALA A 39 -2.58 -3.70 1.23
C ALA A 39 -3.99 -3.74 0.62
N LEU A 40 -4.23 -3.07 -0.52
CA LEU A 40 -5.51 -3.19 -1.24
C LEU A 40 -5.73 -4.60 -1.79
N VAL A 41 -4.64 -5.26 -2.18
CA VAL A 41 -4.70 -6.61 -2.76
C VAL A 41 -4.52 -7.68 -1.69
N ALA A 42 -3.50 -7.57 -0.86
CA ALA A 42 -3.24 -8.55 0.19
C ALA A 42 -4.19 -8.40 1.39
N GLY A 43 -4.60 -7.17 1.74
CA GLY A 43 -5.40 -6.90 2.93
C GLY A 43 -6.67 -7.72 3.05
N PRO A 44 -7.56 -7.76 2.04
CA PRO A 44 -8.78 -8.55 2.07
C PRO A 44 -8.57 -10.05 2.28
N ILE A 45 -7.43 -10.59 1.85
CA ILE A 45 -7.07 -11.99 2.03
C ILE A 45 -6.44 -12.22 3.39
N LEU A 46 -5.47 -11.38 3.77
CA LEU A 46 -4.73 -11.52 5.02
C LEU A 46 -5.60 -11.30 6.26
N ILE A 47 -6.69 -10.53 6.14
CA ILE A 47 -7.62 -10.27 7.24
C ILE A 47 -8.37 -11.53 7.71
N LEU A 48 -8.36 -12.59 6.90
CA LEU A 48 -8.88 -13.90 7.29
C LEU A 48 -7.97 -14.59 8.31
N PHE A 49 -6.71 -14.19 8.41
CA PHE A 49 -5.66 -14.83 9.21
C PHE A 49 -5.16 -13.95 10.35
N MET A 50 -5.20 -12.62 10.19
CA MET A 50 -4.69 -11.70 11.21
C MET A 50 -5.38 -10.33 11.14
N PRO A 51 -5.38 -9.54 12.25
CA PRO A 51 -6.00 -8.21 12.27
C PRO A 51 -5.23 -7.20 11.41
N LEU A 52 -5.94 -6.18 10.90
CA LEU A 52 -5.37 -5.14 10.03
C LEU A 52 -4.21 -4.39 10.70
N SER A 53 -4.25 -4.23 12.02
CA SER A 53 -3.18 -3.63 12.81
C SER A 53 -1.85 -4.40 12.77
N LYS A 54 -1.84 -5.68 12.37
CA LYS A 54 -0.64 -6.48 12.11
C LYS A 54 -0.32 -6.58 10.61
N ILE A 55 -1.34 -6.61 9.75
CA ILE A 55 -1.17 -6.69 8.29
C ILE A 55 -0.41 -5.47 7.76
N VAL A 56 -0.84 -4.26 8.15
CA VAL A 56 -0.25 -3.03 7.60
C VAL A 56 1.22 -2.87 8.00
N PRO A 57 1.64 -3.04 9.28
CA PRO A 57 3.05 -3.03 9.64
C PRO A 57 3.88 -4.12 8.93
N LEU A 58 3.33 -5.33 8.76
CA LEU A 58 3.96 -6.41 8.00
C LEU A 58 4.26 -5.98 6.56
N LEU A 59 3.25 -5.41 5.89
CA LEU A 59 3.41 -4.93 4.51
C LEU A 59 4.38 -3.75 4.43
N VAL A 60 4.43 -2.86 5.44
CA VAL A 60 5.40 -1.75 5.48
C VAL A 60 6.83 -2.24 5.54
N LEU A 61 7.12 -3.32 6.27
CA LEU A 61 8.44 -3.96 6.26
C LEU A 61 8.82 -4.47 4.86
N LEU A 62 7.90 -5.18 4.22
CA LEU A 62 8.10 -5.70 2.88
C LEU A 62 8.19 -4.57 1.83
N ASP A 63 7.35 -3.53 1.94
CA ASP A 63 7.38 -2.33 1.09
C ASP A 63 8.72 -1.59 1.22
N PHE A 64 9.28 -1.54 2.44
CA PHE A 64 10.58 -0.93 2.68
C PHE A 64 11.69 -1.65 1.90
N VAL A 65 11.73 -2.96 1.97
CA VAL A 65 12.69 -3.77 1.20
C VAL A 65 12.47 -3.60 -0.31
N ALA A 66 11.20 -3.61 -0.76
CA ALA A 66 10.86 -3.44 -2.16
C ALA A 66 11.21 -2.03 -2.70
N ALA A 67 11.07 -0.98 -1.86
CA ALA A 67 11.38 0.40 -2.22
C ALA A 67 12.88 0.61 -2.46
N PHE A 68 13.76 -0.05 -1.70
CA PHE A 68 15.21 0.00 -1.93
C PHE A 68 15.59 -0.41 -3.36
N GLY A 69 14.91 -1.42 -3.92
CA GLY A 69 15.14 -1.86 -5.29
C GLY A 69 14.62 -0.87 -6.37
N ASN A 70 13.78 0.10 -6.00
CA ASN A 70 13.16 1.06 -6.93
C ASN A 70 13.77 2.47 -6.89
N LEU A 71 14.57 2.79 -5.86
CA LEU A 71 15.12 4.14 -5.67
C LEU A 71 16.24 4.53 -6.65
N LEU A 72 16.93 3.56 -7.23
CA LEU A 72 18.15 3.81 -8.00
C LEU A 72 17.94 4.42 -9.41
N PRO A 73 16.91 4.04 -10.22
CA PRO A 73 16.81 4.50 -11.61
C PRO A 73 16.25 5.91 -11.83
N SER A 74 15.47 6.48 -10.89
CA SER A 74 14.61 7.65 -11.16
C SER A 74 15.03 8.96 -10.50
N ARG A 75 16.21 9.05 -9.89
CA ARG A 75 16.60 10.25 -9.10
C ARG A 75 16.73 11.54 -9.91
N ARG A 76 17.00 11.47 -11.20
CA ARG A 76 17.25 12.67 -12.04
C ARG A 76 15.98 13.41 -12.42
N ASP A 77 14.84 12.71 -12.49
CA ASP A 77 13.58 13.29 -12.97
C ASP A 77 12.63 13.72 -11.85
N VAL A 78 13.08 13.67 -10.60
CA VAL A 78 12.26 14.04 -9.44
C VAL A 78 12.07 15.55 -9.38
N ALA A 79 10.82 16.00 -9.44
CA ALA A 79 10.43 17.40 -9.26
C ALA A 79 10.48 17.78 -7.77
N LYS A 80 11.68 18.19 -7.30
CA LYS A 80 11.95 18.56 -5.91
C LYS A 80 10.93 19.55 -5.31
N PRO A 81 10.46 20.60 -6.02
CA PRO A 81 9.49 21.55 -5.46
C PRO A 81 8.16 20.87 -5.08
N GLU A 82 7.64 19.99 -5.93
CA GLU A 82 6.38 19.29 -5.67
C GLU A 82 6.56 18.20 -4.60
N LEU A 83 7.71 17.51 -4.59
CA LEU A 83 8.05 16.57 -3.53
C LEU A 83 8.07 17.26 -2.16
N LEU A 84 8.77 18.38 -2.03
CA LEU A 84 8.88 19.12 -0.77
C LEU A 84 7.54 19.72 -0.31
N ARG A 85 6.63 20.03 -1.21
CA ARG A 85 5.27 20.48 -0.87
C ARG A 85 4.41 19.36 -0.29
N LEU A 86 4.48 18.17 -0.89
CA LEU A 86 3.68 17.02 -0.47
C LEU A 86 4.23 16.34 0.80
N LEU A 87 5.55 16.34 0.99
CA LEU A 87 6.23 15.55 2.01
C LEU A 87 5.77 15.89 3.45
N PRO A 88 5.70 17.16 3.89
CA PRO A 88 5.25 17.47 5.25
C PRO A 88 3.77 17.12 5.46
N CYS A 89 2.92 17.38 4.47
CA CYS A 89 1.50 17.04 4.55
C CYS A 89 1.30 15.51 4.58
N MET A 90 2.06 14.77 3.78
CA MET A 90 2.10 13.32 3.79
C MET A 90 2.55 12.79 5.16
N ALA A 91 3.59 13.35 5.77
CA ALA A 91 4.07 12.92 7.07
C ALA A 91 3.00 13.12 8.17
N VAL A 92 2.33 14.28 8.19
CA VAL A 92 1.18 14.52 9.08
C VAL A 92 0.07 13.50 8.84
N GLY A 93 -0.27 13.25 7.57
CA GLY A 93 -1.28 12.25 7.22
C GLY A 93 -0.89 10.84 7.67
N CYS A 94 0.37 10.43 7.48
CA CYS A 94 0.87 9.14 7.95
C CYS A 94 0.76 9.01 9.47
N THR A 95 1.10 10.06 10.21
CA THR A 95 0.98 10.05 11.68
C THR A 95 -0.46 9.85 12.12
N LEU A 96 -1.40 10.60 11.54
CA LEU A 96 -2.83 10.42 11.82
C LEU A 96 -3.31 9.01 11.46
N GLY A 97 -2.88 8.50 10.31
CA GLY A 97 -3.25 7.15 9.87
C GLY A 97 -2.72 6.05 10.78
N VAL A 98 -1.48 6.16 11.27
CA VAL A 98 -0.91 5.20 12.24
C VAL A 98 -1.66 5.28 13.56
N ILE A 99 -1.97 6.48 14.07
CA ILE A 99 -2.76 6.65 15.29
C ILE A 99 -4.13 5.97 15.13
N PHE A 100 -4.83 6.19 14.03
CA PHE A 100 -6.12 5.55 13.77
C PHE A 100 -5.99 4.03 13.64
N LEU A 101 -4.97 3.53 12.94
CA LEU A 101 -4.75 2.09 12.79
C LEU A 101 -4.55 1.37 14.12
N LEU A 102 -3.84 1.98 15.05
CA LEU A 102 -3.49 1.37 16.33
C LEU A 102 -4.57 1.55 17.40
N ASN A 103 -5.45 2.55 17.29
CA ASN A 103 -6.42 2.88 18.33
C ASN A 103 -7.89 2.54 17.94
N LEU A 104 -8.20 2.41 16.65
CA LEU A 104 -9.55 2.06 16.23
C LEU A 104 -9.81 0.55 16.34
N LYS A 105 -11.06 0.20 16.60
CA LYS A 105 -11.50 -1.21 16.60
C LYS A 105 -11.35 -1.81 15.20
N SER A 106 -11.00 -3.09 15.12
CA SER A 106 -10.81 -3.79 13.85
C SER A 106 -12.02 -3.70 12.92
N ASP A 107 -13.24 -3.74 13.46
CA ASP A 107 -14.47 -3.68 12.65
C ASP A 107 -14.62 -2.32 11.94
N VAL A 108 -14.28 -1.22 12.64
CA VAL A 108 -14.30 0.13 12.06
C VAL A 108 -13.26 0.25 10.95
N LEU A 109 -12.07 -0.31 11.18
CA LEU A 109 -10.99 -0.32 10.17
C LEU A 109 -11.39 -1.14 8.94
N LEU A 110 -12.10 -2.25 9.13
CA LEU A 110 -12.65 -3.07 8.06
C LEU A 110 -13.66 -2.30 7.21
N LEU A 111 -14.61 -1.64 7.88
CA LEU A 111 -15.62 -0.83 7.20
C LEU A 111 -14.96 0.31 6.40
N LEU A 112 -14.04 1.04 7.02
CA LEU A 112 -13.30 2.11 6.37
C LEU A 112 -12.49 1.60 5.18
N MET A 113 -11.84 0.44 5.31
CA MET A 113 -11.11 -0.19 4.22
C MET A 113 -12.06 -0.58 3.07
N GLY A 114 -13.19 -1.21 3.38
CA GLY A 114 -14.19 -1.62 2.38
C GLY A 114 -14.78 -0.42 1.63
N LEU A 115 -15.16 0.64 2.34
CA LEU A 115 -15.66 1.89 1.76
C LEU A 115 -14.61 2.56 0.86
N PHE A 116 -13.38 2.66 1.37
CA PHE A 116 -12.29 3.26 0.63
C PHE A 116 -11.97 2.48 -0.67
N ILE A 117 -11.87 1.16 -0.57
CA ILE A 117 -11.62 0.26 -1.70
C ILE A 117 -12.73 0.43 -2.75
N SER A 118 -13.99 0.42 -2.33
CA SER A 118 -15.14 0.57 -3.23
C SER A 118 -15.17 1.93 -3.90
N ALA A 119 -14.94 3.00 -3.14
CA ALA A 119 -14.87 4.37 -3.67
C ALA A 119 -13.71 4.53 -4.67
N TYR A 120 -12.54 3.98 -4.36
CA TYR A 120 -11.39 4.00 -5.25
C TYR A 120 -11.67 3.22 -6.55
N ALA A 121 -12.29 2.05 -6.45
CA ALA A 121 -12.63 1.25 -7.61
C ALA A 121 -13.63 1.96 -8.54
N ILE A 122 -14.69 2.54 -7.96
CA ILE A 122 -15.68 3.34 -8.69
C ILE A 122 -14.99 4.53 -9.37
N TYR A 123 -14.18 5.29 -8.63
CA TYR A 123 -13.42 6.40 -9.19
C TYR A 123 -12.53 5.95 -10.37
N SER A 124 -11.79 4.86 -10.19
CA SER A 124 -10.86 4.33 -11.21
C SER A 124 -11.55 3.86 -12.48
N LEU A 125 -12.79 3.34 -12.38
CA LEU A 125 -13.58 2.87 -13.52
C LEU A 125 -14.28 4.00 -14.28
N TRP A 126 -14.76 5.02 -13.57
CA TRP A 126 -15.65 6.03 -14.13
C TRP A 126 -14.93 7.30 -14.54
N VAL A 127 -13.87 7.69 -13.84
CA VAL A 127 -13.16 8.95 -14.12
C VAL A 127 -12.09 8.75 -15.19
N LYS A 128 -12.47 8.98 -16.44
CA LYS A 128 -11.58 8.99 -17.60
C LYS A 128 -10.95 10.36 -17.88
N THR A 129 -11.37 11.41 -17.21
CA THR A 129 -10.96 12.78 -17.47
C THR A 129 -9.53 13.04 -17.01
N ARG A 130 -8.75 13.69 -17.89
CA ARG A 130 -7.47 14.29 -17.48
C ARG A 130 -7.79 15.34 -16.41
N PRO A 131 -7.15 15.27 -15.23
CA PRO A 131 -7.40 16.26 -14.20
C PRO A 131 -7.04 17.65 -14.75
N THR A 132 -7.95 18.60 -14.61
CA THR A 132 -7.67 20.03 -14.80
C THR A 132 -6.46 20.37 -13.93
N GLN A 133 -5.60 21.30 -14.39
CA GLN A 133 -4.41 21.69 -13.61
C GLN A 133 -4.81 22.08 -12.18
N LEU A 134 -4.44 21.25 -11.21
CA LEU A 134 -4.69 21.52 -9.81
C LEU A 134 -3.77 22.62 -9.31
N SER A 135 -4.27 23.55 -8.50
CA SER A 135 -3.45 24.58 -7.88
C SER A 135 -2.47 23.96 -6.86
N ALA A 136 -1.39 24.66 -6.54
CA ALA A 136 -0.39 24.21 -5.58
C ALA A 136 -0.99 23.94 -4.18
N GLY A 137 -2.07 24.63 -3.80
CA GLY A 137 -2.79 24.43 -2.53
C GLY A 137 -3.39 23.04 -2.36
N TRP A 138 -3.69 22.34 -3.45
CA TRP A 138 -4.15 20.95 -3.41
C TRP A 138 -3.10 19.95 -2.89
N ALA A 139 -1.83 20.36 -2.76
CA ALA A 139 -0.82 19.56 -2.12
C ALA A 139 -1.17 19.22 -0.66
N VAL A 140 -1.83 20.14 0.06
CA VAL A 140 -2.19 19.93 1.46
C VAL A 140 -3.22 18.81 1.61
N PRO A 141 -4.43 18.89 1.05
CA PRO A 141 -5.40 17.80 1.19
C PRO A 141 -4.92 16.49 0.54
N MET A 142 -4.30 16.55 -0.65
CA MET A 142 -3.82 15.34 -1.35
C MET A 142 -2.66 14.67 -0.60
N GLY A 143 -1.75 15.47 -0.02
CA GLY A 143 -0.66 14.96 0.82
C GLY A 143 -1.18 14.34 2.11
N THR A 144 -2.01 15.06 2.86
CA THR A 144 -2.52 14.62 4.17
C THR A 144 -3.43 13.40 4.04
N VAL A 145 -4.43 13.45 3.18
CA VAL A 145 -5.36 12.32 2.96
C VAL A 145 -4.62 11.14 2.35
N GLY A 146 -3.70 11.40 1.40
CA GLY A 146 -2.86 10.36 0.80
C GLY A 146 -1.94 9.70 1.82
N GLY A 147 -1.33 10.48 2.73
CA GLY A 147 -0.54 9.95 3.83
C GLY A 147 -1.36 9.09 4.78
N MET A 148 -2.54 9.56 5.18
CA MET A 148 -3.45 8.83 6.05
C MET A 148 -3.90 7.50 5.43
N PHE A 149 -4.37 7.50 4.19
CA PHE A 149 -4.74 6.27 3.48
C PHE A 149 -3.54 5.38 3.15
N GLY A 150 -2.36 5.98 2.95
CA GLY A 150 -1.11 5.25 2.83
C GLY A 150 -0.78 4.47 4.09
N ALA A 151 -0.99 5.07 5.26
CA ALA A 151 -0.72 4.44 6.55
C ALA A 151 -1.80 3.44 6.98
N LEU A 152 -3.06 3.69 6.64
CA LEU A 152 -4.18 2.79 6.97
C LEU A 152 -4.25 1.58 6.03
N PHE A 153 -4.06 1.81 4.72
CA PHE A 153 -4.40 0.83 3.68
C PHE A 153 -3.30 0.64 2.62
N GLY A 154 -2.09 1.18 2.83
CA GLY A 154 -0.99 1.07 1.86
C GLY A 154 -1.26 1.69 0.49
N SER A 155 -2.24 2.58 0.35
CA SER A 155 -2.81 2.98 -0.93
C SER A 155 -2.79 4.48 -1.24
N GLY A 156 -2.13 5.29 -0.43
CA GLY A 156 -2.06 6.74 -0.63
C GLY A 156 -1.48 7.21 -1.96
N GLY A 157 -0.76 6.33 -2.65
CA GLY A 157 -0.08 6.62 -3.91
C GLY A 157 -0.99 7.12 -5.03
N PHE A 158 -2.29 6.76 -5.05
CA PHE A 158 -3.21 7.21 -6.09
C PHE A 158 -3.53 8.72 -5.98
N LEU A 159 -3.68 9.25 -4.76
CA LEU A 159 -3.93 10.69 -4.53
C LEU A 159 -2.71 11.51 -4.96
N TYR A 160 -1.52 11.01 -4.65
CA TYR A 160 -0.29 11.62 -5.14
C TYR A 160 -0.21 11.59 -6.66
N ALA A 161 -0.62 10.47 -7.29
CA ALA A 161 -0.66 10.36 -8.74
C ALA A 161 -1.62 11.37 -9.38
N ILE A 162 -2.82 11.58 -8.81
CA ILE A 162 -3.79 12.56 -9.30
C ILE A 162 -3.17 13.95 -9.28
N TYR A 163 -2.61 14.37 -8.15
CA TYR A 163 -1.99 15.68 -8.01
C TYR A 163 -0.79 15.86 -8.93
N LEU A 164 0.16 14.91 -8.92
CA LEU A 164 1.40 15.03 -9.69
C LEU A 164 1.16 14.99 -11.21
N ASN A 165 0.25 14.11 -11.68
CA ASN A 165 -0.06 14.03 -13.12
C ASN A 165 -0.83 15.26 -13.64
N SER A 166 -1.48 16.04 -12.76
CA SER A 166 -2.12 17.30 -13.16
C SER A 166 -1.11 18.44 -13.35
N ARG A 167 0.11 18.32 -12.79
CA ARG A 167 1.08 19.40 -12.71
C ARG A 167 2.40 19.12 -13.44
N LEU A 168 2.75 17.86 -13.61
CA LEU A 168 4.05 17.44 -14.12
C LEU A 168 3.91 16.57 -15.37
N PRO A 169 4.91 16.58 -16.25
CA PRO A 169 5.04 15.59 -17.31
C PRO A 169 5.08 14.17 -16.74
N LYS A 170 4.64 13.19 -17.52
CA LYS A 170 4.42 11.80 -17.09
C LYS A 170 5.64 11.17 -16.41
N GLU A 171 6.85 11.38 -16.94
CA GLU A 171 8.09 10.85 -16.38
C GLU A 171 8.41 11.47 -15.02
N ALA A 172 8.38 12.80 -14.94
CA ALA A 172 8.62 13.52 -13.69
C ALA A 172 7.56 13.21 -12.62
N ALA A 173 6.29 13.06 -13.00
CA ALA A 173 5.22 12.66 -12.10
C ALA A 173 5.47 11.27 -11.52
N ARG A 174 5.86 10.29 -12.34
CA ARG A 174 6.18 8.92 -11.89
C ARG A 174 7.40 8.89 -10.98
N ALA A 175 8.47 9.60 -11.33
CA ALA A 175 9.69 9.67 -10.53
C ALA A 175 9.40 10.32 -9.16
N THR A 176 8.67 11.44 -9.14
CA THR A 176 8.30 12.15 -7.92
C THR A 176 7.35 11.33 -7.05
N GLN A 177 6.38 10.63 -7.65
CA GLN A 177 5.48 9.73 -6.95
C GLN A 177 6.24 8.58 -6.30
N SER A 178 7.17 7.95 -7.01
CA SER A 178 8.00 6.86 -6.47
C SER A 178 8.85 7.33 -5.29
N ALA A 179 9.47 8.51 -5.41
CA ALA A 179 10.23 9.11 -4.31
C ALA A 179 9.35 9.40 -3.10
N LEU A 180 8.15 9.96 -3.31
CA LEU A 180 7.21 10.26 -2.23
C LEU A 180 6.70 9.00 -1.52
N ILE A 181 6.40 7.92 -2.28
CA ILE A 181 6.01 6.63 -1.71
C ILE A 181 7.14 6.03 -0.89
N SER A 182 8.39 6.11 -1.36
CA SER A 182 9.56 5.65 -0.60
C SER A 182 9.73 6.44 0.71
N CYS A 183 9.60 7.77 0.66
CA CYS A 183 9.61 8.60 1.87
C CYS A 183 8.45 8.24 2.81
N SER A 184 7.25 8.02 2.28
CA SER A 184 6.08 7.58 3.06
C SER A 184 6.33 6.25 3.76
N THR A 185 6.98 5.30 3.08
CA THR A 185 7.32 4.01 3.66
C THR A 185 8.31 4.16 4.82
N VAL A 186 9.34 5.01 4.68
CA VAL A 186 10.29 5.31 5.75
C VAL A 186 9.58 5.95 6.94
N VAL A 187 8.72 6.95 6.70
CA VAL A 187 7.95 7.62 7.77
C VAL A 187 7.06 6.61 8.50
N ARG A 188 6.31 5.78 7.79
CA ARG A 188 5.45 4.74 8.39
C ARG A 188 6.25 3.72 9.19
N LEU A 189 7.38 3.26 8.64
CA LEU A 189 8.28 2.34 9.34
C LEU A 189 8.76 2.96 10.65
N SER A 190 9.24 4.21 10.63
CA SER A 190 9.69 4.92 11.81
C SER A 190 8.59 5.09 12.86
N LEU A 191 7.37 5.43 12.43
CA LEU A 191 6.21 5.56 13.31
C LEU A 191 5.85 4.23 13.98
N PHE A 192 5.86 3.11 13.25
CA PHE A 192 5.60 1.77 13.83
C PHE A 192 6.72 1.30 14.75
N VAL A 193 7.99 1.66 14.48
CA VAL A 193 9.12 1.42 15.39
C VAL A 193 8.90 2.17 16.71
N VAL A 194 8.60 3.47 16.63
CA VAL A 194 8.34 4.32 17.81
C VAL A 194 7.12 3.84 18.59
N ALA A 195 6.08 3.37 17.89
CA ALA A 195 4.89 2.79 18.52
C ALA A 195 5.12 1.39 19.13
N GLY A 196 6.32 0.81 19.00
CA GLY A 196 6.67 -0.49 19.58
C GLY A 196 6.07 -1.70 18.86
N VAL A 197 5.45 -1.50 17.69
CA VAL A 197 4.78 -2.59 16.95
C VAL A 197 5.75 -3.70 16.55
N TYR A 198 7.00 -3.36 16.25
CA TYR A 198 8.04 -4.31 15.87
C TYR A 198 8.82 -4.91 17.05
N ALA A 199 8.42 -4.63 18.28
CA ALA A 199 8.91 -5.37 19.45
C ALA A 199 8.40 -6.82 19.45
N GLU A 200 7.31 -7.11 18.74
CA GLU A 200 6.81 -8.46 18.51
C GLU A 200 7.70 -9.20 17.48
N LEU A 201 8.67 -9.99 17.96
CA LEU A 201 9.55 -10.80 17.11
C LEU A 201 8.83 -11.71 16.09
N PRO A 202 7.66 -12.31 16.40
CA PRO A 202 6.91 -13.13 15.44
C PRO A 202 6.53 -12.38 14.16
N LEU A 203 6.25 -11.08 14.23
CA LEU A 203 5.91 -10.27 13.06
C LEU A 203 7.13 -10.09 12.13
N LEU A 204 8.32 -9.89 12.70
CA LEU A 204 9.57 -9.77 11.94
C LEU A 204 9.93 -11.09 11.26
N VAL A 205 9.78 -12.21 11.96
CA VAL A 205 10.03 -13.54 11.40
C VAL A 205 9.05 -13.84 10.26
N LEU A 206 7.76 -13.50 10.42
CA LEU A 206 6.76 -13.63 9.36
C LEU A 206 7.14 -12.80 8.13
N ALA A 207 7.60 -11.56 8.32
CA ALA A 207 8.09 -10.72 7.24
C ALA A 207 9.26 -11.36 6.49
N LEU A 208 10.24 -11.91 7.22
CA LEU A 208 11.38 -12.61 6.62
C LEU A 208 10.95 -13.83 5.79
N CYS A 209 10.00 -14.64 6.29
CA CYS A 209 9.48 -15.80 5.58
C CYS A 209 8.72 -15.41 4.28
N LEU A 210 8.13 -14.23 4.26
CA LEU A 210 7.38 -13.74 3.10
C LEU A 210 8.23 -12.97 2.08
N LEU A 211 9.51 -12.67 2.38
CA LEU A 211 10.43 -12.02 1.43
C LEU A 211 10.56 -12.75 0.08
N PRO A 212 10.66 -14.09 0.01
CA PRO A 212 10.73 -14.78 -1.28
C PRO A 212 9.47 -14.58 -2.13
N ALA A 213 8.27 -14.65 -1.52
CA ALA A 213 7.01 -14.42 -2.21
C ALA A 213 6.90 -12.96 -2.71
N MET A 214 7.31 -12.00 -1.89
CA MET A 214 7.42 -10.59 -2.26
C MET A 214 8.38 -10.37 -3.42
N ALA A 215 9.59 -10.94 -3.37
CA ALA A 215 10.61 -10.77 -4.40
C ALA A 215 10.16 -11.37 -5.74
N LEU A 216 9.56 -12.55 -5.71
CA LEU A 216 8.96 -13.20 -6.88
C LEU A 216 7.86 -12.33 -7.49
N GLY A 217 6.91 -11.85 -6.67
CA GLY A 217 5.83 -10.98 -7.14
C GLY A 217 6.37 -9.70 -7.77
N LEU A 218 7.31 -9.03 -7.11
CA LEU A 218 7.93 -7.80 -7.60
C LEU A 218 8.68 -8.02 -8.92
N TRP A 219 9.41 -9.12 -9.06
CA TRP A 219 10.13 -9.47 -10.28
C TRP A 219 9.17 -9.72 -11.45
N ILE A 220 8.10 -10.50 -11.23
CA ILE A 220 7.05 -10.74 -12.23
C ILE A 220 6.37 -9.41 -12.61
N GLY A 221 5.99 -8.59 -11.63
CA GLY A 221 5.33 -7.31 -11.86
C GLY A 221 6.16 -6.35 -12.71
N ARG A 222 7.46 -6.24 -12.45
CA ARG A 222 8.38 -5.45 -13.27
C ARG A 222 8.49 -5.95 -14.71
N ARG A 223 8.52 -7.27 -14.93
CA ARG A 223 8.55 -7.84 -16.29
C ARG A 223 7.25 -7.63 -17.02
N LEU A 224 6.11 -7.76 -16.34
CA LEU A 224 4.79 -7.53 -16.93
C LEU A 224 4.56 -6.08 -17.33
N THR A 225 5.12 -5.11 -16.60
CA THR A 225 5.05 -3.68 -16.94
C THR A 225 5.62 -3.38 -18.33
N MET A 226 6.55 -4.20 -18.81
CA MET A 226 7.14 -4.05 -20.16
C MET A 226 6.29 -4.67 -21.27
N ARG A 227 5.29 -5.51 -20.94
CA ARG A 227 4.53 -6.29 -21.94
C ARG A 227 3.02 -6.01 -21.97
N LEU A 228 2.45 -5.48 -20.89
CA LEU A 228 1.01 -5.23 -20.76
C LEU A 228 0.71 -3.74 -20.81
N SER A 229 -0.43 -3.37 -21.42
CA SER A 229 -0.93 -2.02 -21.27
C SER A 229 -1.33 -1.83 -19.80
N ARG A 230 -0.74 -0.80 -19.16
CA ARG A 230 -1.01 -0.45 -17.76
C ARG A 230 -2.51 -0.33 -17.47
N GLU A 231 -3.28 0.13 -18.45
CA GLU A 231 -4.72 0.36 -18.33
C GLU A 231 -5.52 -0.94 -18.19
N ALA A 232 -5.23 -1.97 -18.98
CA ALA A 232 -5.90 -3.26 -18.88
C ALA A 232 -5.62 -3.95 -17.55
N PHE A 233 -4.35 -3.88 -17.09
CA PHE A 233 -3.95 -4.47 -15.81
C PHE A 233 -4.57 -3.73 -14.61
N VAL A 234 -4.53 -2.38 -14.61
CA VAL A 234 -5.18 -1.58 -13.55
C VAL A 234 -6.66 -1.88 -13.48
N ARG A 235 -7.34 -2.02 -14.61
CA ARG A 235 -8.77 -2.37 -14.67
C ARG A 235 -9.04 -3.74 -14.06
N LEU A 236 -8.25 -4.76 -14.38
CA LEU A 236 -8.39 -6.10 -13.80
C LEU A 236 -8.23 -6.07 -12.27
N VAL A 237 -7.17 -5.41 -11.79
CA VAL A 237 -6.91 -5.24 -10.36
C VAL A 237 -8.04 -4.47 -9.69
N THR A 238 -8.57 -3.43 -10.33
CA THR A 238 -9.68 -2.64 -9.79
C THR A 238 -10.93 -3.51 -9.60
N TRP A 239 -11.25 -4.40 -10.53
CA TRP A 239 -12.39 -5.33 -10.37
C TRP A 239 -12.18 -6.33 -9.23
N LEU A 240 -10.97 -6.89 -9.09
CA LEU A 240 -10.64 -7.79 -7.97
C LEU A 240 -10.74 -7.07 -6.63
N VAL A 241 -10.22 -5.85 -6.57
CA VAL A 241 -10.25 -4.99 -5.39
C VAL A 241 -11.70 -4.57 -5.05
N LEU A 242 -12.53 -4.28 -6.05
CA LEU A 242 -13.95 -3.97 -5.84
C LEU A 242 -14.71 -5.17 -5.25
N ALA A 243 -14.52 -6.36 -5.83
CA ALA A 243 -15.14 -7.59 -5.31
C ALA A 243 -14.73 -7.85 -3.85
N SER A 244 -13.44 -7.65 -3.54
CA SER A 244 -12.92 -7.77 -2.18
C SER A 244 -13.49 -6.73 -1.23
N GLY A 245 -13.66 -5.47 -1.67
CA GLY A 245 -14.27 -4.40 -0.87
C GLY A 245 -15.74 -4.70 -0.52
N ILE A 246 -16.51 -5.17 -1.49
CA ILE A 246 -17.90 -5.58 -1.28
C ILE A 246 -17.98 -6.76 -0.30
N ALA A 247 -17.10 -7.75 -0.43
CA ALA A 247 -17.03 -8.89 0.48
C ALA A 247 -16.70 -8.47 1.94
N LEU A 248 -15.80 -7.50 2.13
CA LEU A 248 -15.47 -6.96 3.45
C LEU A 248 -16.65 -6.21 4.09
N ILE A 249 -17.37 -5.40 3.30
CA ILE A 249 -18.58 -4.70 3.78
C ILE A 249 -19.67 -5.73 4.14
N GLY A 250 -19.88 -6.74 3.31
CA GLY A 250 -20.82 -7.82 3.57
C GLY A 250 -20.51 -8.56 4.88
N ARG A 251 -19.22 -8.83 5.14
CA ARG A 251 -18.75 -9.46 6.39
C ARG A 251 -19.01 -8.58 7.62
N TYR A 252 -18.78 -7.27 7.49
CA TYR A 252 -19.09 -6.33 8.58
C TYR A 252 -20.58 -6.28 8.92
N LEU A 253 -21.45 -6.34 7.91
CA LEU A 253 -22.91 -6.31 8.10
C LEU A 253 -23.48 -7.64 8.64
N SER A 254 -22.72 -8.75 8.50
CA SER A 254 -23.11 -10.08 8.97
C SER A 254 -22.52 -10.45 10.35
N ALA A 255 -21.63 -9.63 10.91
CA ALA A 255 -21.02 -9.79 12.22
C ALA A 255 -21.77 -8.98 13.28
#